data_4163081bf5ae1111d015b8b9369b1a2a
#
_entry.id   4163081bf5ae1111d015b8b9369b1a2a
#
_cell.length_a   1.000
_cell.length_b   1.000
_cell.length_c   1.000
_cell.angle_alpha   90.00
_cell.angle_beta   90.00
_cell.angle_gamma   90.00
#
_symmetry.space_group_name_H-M   'P 1'
#
loop_
_entity.id
_entity.type
_entity.pdbx_description
1 polymer ?
#
loop_
_entity_poly.entity_id
_entity_poly.type
_entity_poly.pdbx_seq_one_letter_code
_entity_poly.pdbx_strand_id
1 'polypeptide(L)'
;MPNRITATTAFGKGEVMDIEHRVKLGGRIHSKGVLILTAYLASVLGKTAQIPLTTYLTFEQSYSGVDGDSASMAECCAIISAISEQAIRQDIAITGSMNQFGEAQPIGGVNEKIEGFFDVCKIKGRTPEQGVIIPASNMANLMLRKDIVDAVAQGEFHIWAITHVTQAMELLLGKTAGSLPQTAAPSQGQYSPESIFGIAQQKLTALRSLVKTD
;
A
#
# COMPACT_ATOMS: atom_id res chain seq x y z
N MET A 1 14.74 -2.31 10.93
CA MET A 1 14.86 -3.20 9.76
C MET A 1 13.59 -3.11 8.94
N PRO A 2 13.64 -3.19 7.61
CA PRO A 2 12.44 -3.29 6.79
C PRO A 2 11.69 -4.59 7.09
N ASN A 3 10.36 -4.51 7.17
CA ASN A 3 9.48 -5.66 7.36
C ASN A 3 8.79 -5.98 6.03
N ARG A 4 8.50 -7.26 5.82
CA ARG A 4 7.66 -7.69 4.69
C ARG A 4 6.21 -7.75 5.14
N ILE A 5 5.34 -7.07 4.40
CA ILE A 5 3.89 -7.10 4.61
C ILE A 5 3.29 -7.94 3.50
N THR A 6 2.42 -8.88 3.86
CA THR A 6 1.69 -9.71 2.91
C THR A 6 0.19 -9.62 3.14
N ALA A 7 -0.55 -9.74 2.05
CA ALA A 7 -2.00 -9.84 2.06
C ALA A 7 -2.45 -11.05 1.25
N THR A 8 -3.46 -11.75 1.77
CA THR A 8 -4.15 -12.82 1.04
C THR A 8 -5.64 -12.58 1.08
N THR A 9 -6.38 -13.13 0.13
CA THR A 9 -7.82 -12.94 0.01
C THR A 9 -8.55 -14.28 -0.02
N ALA A 10 -9.73 -14.31 0.59
CA ALA A 10 -10.67 -15.42 0.52
C ALA A 10 -12.10 -14.89 0.37
N PHE A 11 -13.06 -15.73 0.00
CA PHE A 11 -14.47 -15.34 0.03
C PHE A 11 -14.87 -14.80 1.41
N GLY A 12 -15.63 -13.70 1.45
CA GLY A 12 -15.99 -13.05 2.69
C GLY A 12 -16.94 -11.87 2.52
N LYS A 13 -16.97 -11.01 3.54
CA LYS A 13 -17.96 -9.91 3.66
C LYS A 13 -17.36 -8.51 3.52
N GLY A 14 -16.19 -8.37 2.92
CA GLY A 14 -15.54 -7.06 2.76
C GLY A 14 -14.67 -6.65 3.96
N GLU A 15 -14.25 -7.60 4.80
CA GLU A 15 -13.48 -7.33 6.00
C GLU A 15 -11.98 -7.38 5.72
N VAL A 16 -11.21 -6.53 6.40
CA VAL A 16 -9.76 -6.65 6.50
C VAL A 16 -9.42 -7.22 7.88
N MET A 17 -8.88 -8.44 7.87
CA MET A 17 -8.45 -9.15 9.06
C MET A 17 -6.96 -8.86 9.30
N ASP A 18 -6.68 -7.94 10.20
CA ASP A 18 -5.33 -7.65 10.67
C ASP A 18 -4.91 -8.71 11.70
N ILE A 19 -3.92 -9.51 11.34
CA ILE A 19 -3.41 -10.61 12.18
C ILE A 19 -2.72 -10.05 13.42
N GLU A 20 -1.94 -8.98 13.30
CA GLU A 20 -1.25 -8.34 14.43
C GLU A 20 -2.24 -7.86 15.50
N HIS A 21 -3.35 -7.26 15.06
CA HIS A 21 -4.41 -6.87 16.00
C HIS A 21 -5.06 -8.08 16.68
N ARG A 22 -5.34 -9.15 15.92
CA ARG A 22 -5.97 -10.37 16.46
C ARG A 22 -5.12 -11.06 17.51
N VAL A 23 -3.81 -11.05 17.37
CA VAL A 23 -2.86 -11.65 18.32
C VAL A 23 -2.32 -10.66 19.36
N LYS A 24 -2.90 -9.44 19.43
CA LYS A 24 -2.53 -8.36 20.37
C LYS A 24 -1.09 -7.85 20.20
N LEU A 25 -0.52 -7.97 19.02
CA LEU A 25 0.74 -7.35 18.63
C LEU A 25 0.53 -5.98 17.97
N GLY A 26 -0.66 -5.69 17.43
CA GLY A 26 -1.03 -4.39 16.86
C GLY A 26 -1.46 -3.40 17.95
N GLY A 27 -0.79 -2.24 18.01
CA GLY A 27 -1.17 -1.14 18.89
C GLY A 27 -2.39 -0.37 18.38
N ARG A 28 -2.86 0.59 19.19
CA ARG A 28 -4.09 1.36 18.87
C ARG A 28 -3.93 2.25 17.64
N ILE A 29 -2.74 2.82 17.44
CA ILE A 29 -2.47 3.71 16.30
C ILE A 29 -2.39 2.88 15.01
N HIS A 30 -1.73 1.73 15.05
CA HIS A 30 -1.72 0.76 13.95
C HIS A 30 -3.14 0.33 13.57
N SER A 31 -3.94 -0.11 14.53
CA SER A 31 -5.34 -0.52 14.29
C SER A 31 -6.19 0.60 13.67
N LYS A 32 -5.98 1.86 14.10
CA LYS A 32 -6.62 3.02 13.47
C LYS A 32 -6.19 3.17 12.01
N GLY A 33 -4.90 2.99 11.70
CA GLY A 33 -4.38 3.01 10.32
C GLY A 33 -5.05 1.97 9.43
N VAL A 34 -5.19 0.73 9.92
CA VAL A 34 -5.90 -0.35 9.20
C VAL A 34 -7.37 -0.02 8.95
N LEU A 35 -8.08 0.58 9.92
CA LEU A 35 -9.46 1.03 9.70
C LEU A 35 -9.58 2.14 8.67
N ILE A 36 -8.64 3.08 8.64
CA ILE A 36 -8.59 4.17 7.66
C ILE A 36 -8.37 3.64 6.24
N LEU A 37 -7.36 2.77 6.05
CA LEU A 37 -7.13 2.18 4.73
C LEU A 37 -8.30 1.30 4.25
N THR A 38 -8.97 0.60 5.17
CA THR A 38 -10.18 -0.17 4.88
C THR A 38 -11.31 0.74 4.40
N ALA A 39 -11.52 1.90 5.04
CA ALA A 39 -12.49 2.88 4.61
C ALA A 39 -12.17 3.44 3.21
N TYR A 40 -10.90 3.71 2.92
CA TYR A 40 -10.45 4.10 1.58
C TYR A 40 -10.76 3.02 0.53
N LEU A 41 -10.38 1.76 0.78
CA LEU A 41 -10.65 0.65 -0.14
C LEU A 41 -12.15 0.45 -0.38
N ALA A 42 -12.96 0.54 0.67
CA ALA A 42 -14.41 0.51 0.54
C ALA A 42 -14.96 1.68 -0.31
N SER A 43 -14.35 2.86 -0.20
CA SER A 43 -14.75 4.04 -0.98
C SER A 43 -14.43 3.92 -2.47
N VAL A 44 -13.36 3.22 -2.84
CA VAL A 44 -12.93 3.09 -4.25
C VAL A 44 -13.45 1.82 -4.92
N LEU A 45 -13.61 0.71 -4.19
CA LEU A 45 -14.01 -0.58 -4.74
C LEU A 45 -15.43 -1.02 -4.35
N GLY A 46 -15.95 -0.49 -3.25
CA GLY A 46 -17.22 -0.92 -2.65
C GLY A 46 -18.44 -0.05 -2.94
N LYS A 47 -18.30 1.04 -3.69
CA LYS A 47 -19.41 2.02 -3.91
C LYS A 47 -20.65 1.43 -4.56
N THR A 48 -20.50 0.48 -5.45
CA THR A 48 -21.61 -0.05 -6.26
C THR A 48 -22.13 -1.40 -5.79
N ALA A 49 -21.33 -2.14 -5.03
CA ALA A 49 -21.71 -3.43 -4.47
C ALA A 49 -20.73 -3.85 -3.36
N GLN A 50 -21.17 -4.73 -2.47
CA GLN A 50 -20.34 -5.29 -1.41
C GLN A 50 -19.09 -5.96 -1.98
N ILE A 51 -17.95 -5.81 -1.28
CA ILE A 51 -16.71 -6.52 -1.60
C ILE A 51 -16.86 -7.97 -1.10
N PRO A 52 -16.87 -9.00 -1.98
CA PRO A 52 -17.15 -10.39 -1.60
C PRO A 52 -15.89 -11.12 -1.10
N LEU A 53 -14.96 -10.40 -0.50
CA LEU A 53 -13.70 -10.94 -0.02
C LEU A 53 -13.44 -10.55 1.44
N THR A 54 -12.82 -11.44 2.19
CA THR A 54 -12.07 -11.10 3.40
C THR A 54 -10.59 -11.10 3.06
N THR A 55 -9.89 -10.06 3.45
CA THR A 55 -8.44 -9.93 3.26
C THR A 55 -7.73 -10.18 4.58
N TYR A 56 -6.70 -11.01 4.57
CA TYR A 56 -5.83 -11.26 5.72
C TYR A 56 -4.52 -10.54 5.51
N LEU A 57 -4.13 -9.72 6.49
CA LEU A 57 -2.95 -8.87 6.45
C LEU A 57 -2.00 -9.25 7.58
N THR A 58 -0.70 -9.33 7.30
CA THR A 58 0.32 -9.62 8.33
C THR A 58 1.69 -9.04 7.99
N PHE A 59 2.47 -8.77 9.04
CA PHE A 59 3.89 -8.48 9.00
C PHE A 59 4.67 -9.77 9.17
N GLU A 60 5.23 -10.30 8.10
CA GLU A 60 5.92 -11.58 8.14
C GLU A 60 7.13 -11.55 9.09
N GLN A 61 7.24 -12.60 9.90
CA GLN A 61 8.34 -12.80 10.86
C GLN A 61 8.56 -11.63 11.83
N SER A 62 7.51 -10.85 12.09
CA SER A 62 7.53 -9.78 13.09
C SER A 62 6.76 -10.24 14.34
N TYR A 63 7.49 -10.49 15.42
CA TYR A 63 6.93 -10.98 16.68
C TYR A 63 7.03 -9.94 17.80
N SER A 64 7.55 -8.77 17.51
CA SER A 64 7.49 -7.58 18.35
C SER A 64 6.25 -6.76 18.02
N GLY A 65 5.75 -5.99 19.00
CA GLY A 65 4.57 -5.15 18.78
C GLY A 65 4.78 -4.14 17.66
N VAL A 66 3.75 -3.97 16.84
CA VAL A 66 3.68 -2.93 15.78
C VAL A 66 2.77 -1.83 16.30
N ASP A 67 3.29 -0.61 16.43
CA ASP A 67 2.49 0.57 16.76
C ASP A 67 2.84 1.71 15.80
N GLY A 68 1.87 2.60 15.54
CA GLY A 68 1.98 3.61 14.52
C GLY A 68 1.28 3.21 13.22
N ASP A 69 0.86 4.22 12.48
CA ASP A 69 0.10 4.07 11.21
C ASP A 69 0.98 4.20 9.96
N SER A 70 2.30 4.30 10.13
CA SER A 70 3.25 4.55 9.04
C SER A 70 3.42 3.40 8.04
N ALA A 71 2.75 2.26 8.27
CA ALA A 71 2.68 1.13 7.36
C ALA A 71 1.41 1.15 6.48
N SER A 72 0.43 2.01 6.77
CA SER A 72 -0.91 1.93 6.14
C SER A 72 -0.89 2.08 4.62
N MET A 73 0.04 2.86 4.04
CA MET A 73 0.21 2.88 2.58
C MET A 73 0.73 1.56 2.03
N ALA A 74 1.70 0.92 2.70
CA ALA A 74 2.23 -0.39 2.29
C ALA A 74 1.17 -1.48 2.38
N GLU A 75 0.42 -1.49 3.46
CA GLU A 75 -0.71 -2.41 3.70
C GLU A 75 -1.79 -2.25 2.63
N CYS A 76 -2.16 -1.01 2.29
CA CYS A 76 -3.10 -0.72 1.23
C CYS A 76 -2.63 -1.26 -0.13
N CYS A 77 -1.35 -1.06 -0.49
CA CYS A 77 -0.75 -1.58 -1.71
C CYS A 77 -0.75 -3.12 -1.73
N ALA A 78 -0.42 -3.76 -0.60
CA ALA A 78 -0.45 -5.23 -0.48
C ALA A 78 -1.86 -5.79 -0.69
N ILE A 79 -2.89 -5.16 -0.12
CA ILE A 79 -4.30 -5.56 -0.30
C ILE A 79 -4.73 -5.41 -1.77
N ILE A 80 -4.42 -4.29 -2.40
CA ILE A 80 -4.76 -4.07 -3.82
C ILE A 80 -4.04 -5.08 -4.72
N SER A 81 -2.77 -5.39 -4.44
CA SER A 81 -2.02 -6.44 -5.13
C SER A 81 -2.73 -7.79 -5.02
N ALA A 82 -3.15 -8.17 -3.81
CA ALA A 82 -3.86 -9.43 -3.57
C ALA A 82 -5.22 -9.50 -4.29
N ILE A 83 -6.02 -8.41 -4.26
CA ILE A 83 -7.32 -8.36 -4.94
C ILE A 83 -7.16 -8.40 -6.46
N SER A 84 -6.21 -7.65 -7.01
CA SER A 84 -5.97 -7.55 -8.45
C SER A 84 -5.13 -8.69 -9.02
N GLU A 85 -4.51 -9.51 -8.15
CA GLU A 85 -3.53 -10.55 -8.52
C GLU A 85 -2.36 -10.01 -9.34
N GLN A 86 -1.92 -8.78 -9.04
CA GLN A 86 -0.79 -8.13 -9.69
C GLN A 86 0.41 -8.12 -8.74
N ALA A 87 1.55 -8.64 -9.19
CA ALA A 87 2.76 -8.69 -8.38
C ALA A 87 3.33 -7.29 -8.11
N ILE A 88 3.68 -7.04 -6.84
CA ILE A 88 4.37 -5.82 -6.41
C ILE A 88 5.88 -5.97 -6.63
N ARG A 89 6.52 -4.92 -7.10
CA ARG A 89 7.98 -4.78 -7.11
C ARG A 89 8.55 -4.96 -5.70
N GLN A 90 9.59 -5.79 -5.58
CA GLN A 90 10.21 -6.14 -4.30
C GLN A 90 11.51 -5.36 -4.02
N ASP A 91 11.94 -4.56 -4.96
CA ASP A 91 13.12 -3.70 -4.91
C ASP A 91 12.82 -2.28 -4.38
N ILE A 92 11.56 -1.96 -4.14
CA ILE A 92 11.10 -0.68 -3.60
C ILE A 92 10.48 -0.90 -2.21
N ALA A 93 10.99 -0.16 -1.22
CA ALA A 93 10.33 -0.05 0.08
C ALA A 93 9.34 1.12 0.10
N ILE A 94 8.38 1.05 1.00
CA ILE A 94 7.40 2.12 1.20
C ILE A 94 7.19 2.37 2.69
N THR A 95 7.10 3.62 3.08
CA THR A 95 6.65 4.03 4.42
C THR A 95 5.82 5.29 4.32
N GLY A 96 4.73 5.33 5.04
CA GLY A 96 3.84 6.49 5.08
C GLY A 96 2.48 6.14 5.65
N SER A 97 1.86 7.12 6.28
CA SER A 97 0.47 7.09 6.70
C SER A 97 -0.42 7.63 5.58
N MET A 98 -1.69 7.31 5.61
CA MET A 98 -2.70 7.83 4.69
C MET A 98 -4.00 8.16 5.41
N ASN A 99 -4.76 9.11 4.88
CA ASN A 99 -6.13 9.34 5.32
C ASN A 99 -7.14 8.50 4.51
N GLN A 100 -8.42 8.57 4.88
CA GLN A 100 -9.48 7.81 4.21
C GLN A 100 -9.80 8.27 2.78
N PHE A 101 -9.17 9.34 2.30
CA PHE A 101 -9.24 9.81 0.91
C PHE A 101 -8.06 9.34 0.08
N GLY A 102 -7.07 8.64 0.67
CA GLY A 102 -5.86 8.16 0.01
C GLY A 102 -4.71 9.15 0.00
N GLU A 103 -4.85 10.32 0.63
CA GLU A 103 -3.79 11.32 0.71
C GLU A 103 -2.69 10.87 1.66
N ALA A 104 -1.44 10.97 1.21
CA ALA A 104 -0.27 10.60 1.99
C ALA A 104 -0.01 11.60 3.11
N GLN A 105 0.20 11.09 4.32
CA GLN A 105 0.42 11.89 5.53
C GLN A 105 1.84 11.69 6.07
N PRO A 106 2.43 12.72 6.71
CA PRO A 106 3.79 12.66 7.22
C PRO A 106 3.93 11.64 8.35
N ILE A 107 5.12 11.08 8.46
CA ILE A 107 5.47 10.10 9.48
C ILE A 107 6.75 10.49 10.22
N GLY A 108 6.94 9.92 11.41
CA GLY A 108 8.19 10.01 12.16
C GLY A 108 9.23 8.97 11.70
N GLY A 109 10.51 9.27 11.94
CA GLY A 109 11.61 8.34 11.68
C GLY A 109 11.87 8.07 10.19
N VAL A 110 11.55 9.02 9.29
CA VAL A 110 11.71 8.83 7.85
C VAL A 110 13.17 8.63 7.46
N ASN A 111 14.09 9.37 8.09
CA ASN A 111 15.53 9.26 7.79
C ASN A 111 16.05 7.86 8.14
N GLU A 112 15.78 7.39 9.34
CA GLU A 112 16.20 6.07 9.83
C GLU A 112 15.62 4.92 9.00
N LYS A 113 14.40 5.09 8.48
CA LYS A 113 13.74 4.10 7.62
C LYS A 113 14.39 4.04 6.23
N ILE A 114 14.71 5.19 5.63
CA ILE A 114 15.42 5.26 4.35
C ILE A 114 16.83 4.67 4.51
N GLU A 115 17.56 5.10 5.53
CA GLU A 115 18.92 4.63 5.80
C GLU A 115 18.96 3.13 6.07
N GLY A 116 18.02 2.63 6.87
CA GLY A 116 17.93 1.19 7.16
C GLY A 116 17.64 0.34 5.94
N PHE A 117 16.79 0.80 5.00
CA PHE A 117 16.56 0.09 3.74
C PHE A 117 17.76 0.16 2.81
N PHE A 118 18.39 1.34 2.68
CA PHE A 118 19.61 1.50 1.90
C PHE A 118 20.74 0.56 2.37
N ASP A 119 20.94 0.43 3.69
CA ASP A 119 21.94 -0.47 4.24
C ASP A 119 21.64 -1.94 3.92
N VAL A 120 20.36 -2.35 3.93
CA VAL A 120 19.97 -3.70 3.49
C VAL A 120 20.26 -3.90 2.00
N CYS A 121 19.97 -2.91 1.16
CA CYS A 121 20.32 -2.96 -0.26
C CYS A 121 21.83 -3.10 -0.48
N LYS A 122 22.65 -2.38 0.29
CA LYS A 122 24.13 -2.51 0.23
C LYS A 122 24.59 -3.92 0.55
N ILE A 123 24.04 -4.56 1.58
CA ILE A 123 24.41 -5.91 2.02
C ILE A 123 24.00 -6.96 0.98
N LYS A 124 22.82 -6.79 0.36
CA LYS A 124 22.26 -7.75 -0.62
C LYS A 124 22.75 -7.55 -2.05
N GLY A 125 23.51 -6.51 -2.32
CA GLY A 125 23.87 -6.06 -3.66
C GLY A 125 22.86 -5.03 -4.20
N ARG A 126 23.32 -3.78 -4.33
CA ARG A 126 22.48 -2.70 -4.87
C ARG A 126 22.22 -2.89 -6.35
N THR A 127 21.01 -2.51 -6.75
CA THR A 127 20.64 -2.27 -8.15
C THR A 127 20.16 -0.82 -8.32
N PRO A 128 20.30 -0.23 -9.51
CA PRO A 128 19.93 1.18 -9.71
C PRO A 128 18.42 1.45 -9.58
N GLU A 129 17.57 0.42 -9.60
CA GLU A 129 16.11 0.57 -9.50
C GLU A 129 15.59 0.60 -8.07
N GLN A 130 16.44 0.34 -7.08
CA GLN A 130 16.06 0.29 -5.67
C GLN A 130 15.78 1.67 -5.09
N GLY A 131 14.85 1.75 -4.14
CA GLY A 131 14.56 3.00 -3.45
C GLY A 131 13.41 2.91 -2.47
N VAL A 132 13.00 4.08 -1.97
CA VAL A 132 11.96 4.20 -0.94
C VAL A 132 10.90 5.19 -1.37
N ILE A 133 9.63 4.82 -1.22
CA ILE A 133 8.48 5.71 -1.37
C ILE A 133 8.16 6.33 0.00
N ILE A 134 8.02 7.64 0.04
CA ILE A 134 7.72 8.42 1.25
C ILE A 134 6.62 9.46 0.98
N PRO A 135 5.92 9.98 2.01
CA PRO A 135 5.04 11.13 1.85
C PRO A 135 5.82 12.37 1.43
N ALA A 136 5.30 13.14 0.47
CA ALA A 136 5.91 14.39 0.01
C ALA A 136 6.10 15.42 1.14
N SER A 137 5.21 15.41 2.13
CA SER A 137 5.30 16.25 3.32
C SER A 137 6.53 15.96 4.21
N ASN A 138 7.18 14.80 4.05
CA ASN A 138 8.42 14.48 4.76
C ASN A 138 9.68 15.02 4.06
N MET A 139 9.59 15.50 2.81
CA MET A 139 10.77 16.01 2.06
C MET A 139 11.53 17.11 2.80
N ALA A 140 10.81 18.02 3.44
CA ALA A 140 11.42 19.13 4.18
C ALA A 140 12.20 18.67 5.43
N ASN A 141 12.00 17.43 5.87
CA ASN A 141 12.62 16.87 7.08
C ASN A 141 13.77 15.89 6.76
N LEU A 142 14.12 15.70 5.49
CA LEU A 142 15.19 14.78 5.11
C LEU A 142 16.57 15.31 5.52
N MET A 143 17.27 14.51 6.33
CA MET A 143 18.64 14.75 6.76
C MET A 143 19.40 13.43 6.64
N LEU A 144 19.63 12.98 5.41
CA LEU A 144 20.22 11.68 5.11
C LEU A 144 21.75 11.72 5.16
N ARG A 145 22.35 10.56 5.44
CA ARG A 145 23.79 10.35 5.37
C ARG A 145 24.31 10.69 3.97
N LYS A 146 25.56 11.18 3.93
CA LYS A 146 26.21 11.61 2.68
C LYS A 146 26.25 10.51 1.61
N ASP A 147 26.52 9.27 2.00
CA ASP A 147 26.58 8.14 1.05
C ASP A 147 25.24 7.87 0.34
N ILE A 148 24.12 8.15 1.00
CA ILE A 148 22.78 8.03 0.41
C ILE A 148 22.50 9.20 -0.53
N VAL A 149 22.85 10.43 -0.11
CA VAL A 149 22.71 11.62 -0.95
C VAL A 149 23.51 11.46 -2.25
N ASP A 150 24.76 10.98 -2.14
CA ASP A 150 25.63 10.73 -3.29
C ASP A 150 25.04 9.64 -4.21
N ALA A 151 24.49 8.55 -3.64
CA ALA A 151 23.86 7.48 -4.41
C ALA A 151 22.60 7.97 -5.16
N VAL A 152 21.79 8.81 -4.51
CA VAL A 152 20.61 9.42 -5.17
C VAL A 152 21.03 10.35 -6.29
N ALA A 153 22.06 11.19 -6.07
CA ALA A 153 22.58 12.11 -7.08
C ALA A 153 23.15 11.38 -8.31
N GLN A 154 23.68 10.17 -8.11
CA GLN A 154 24.23 9.31 -9.17
C GLN A 154 23.18 8.42 -9.85
N GLY A 155 21.92 8.44 -9.39
CA GLY A 155 20.86 7.58 -9.89
C GLY A 155 20.98 6.10 -9.49
N GLU A 156 21.75 5.81 -8.45
CA GLU A 156 21.98 4.45 -7.93
C GLU A 156 21.01 4.05 -6.80
N PHE A 157 20.20 4.99 -6.35
CA PHE A 157 19.13 4.80 -5.36
C PHE A 157 18.07 5.88 -5.55
N HIS A 158 16.80 5.60 -5.24
CA HIS A 158 15.71 6.52 -5.48
C HIS A 158 14.91 6.82 -4.22
N ILE A 159 14.40 8.05 -4.13
CA ILE A 159 13.41 8.45 -3.13
C ILE A 159 12.23 9.07 -3.89
N TRP A 160 11.09 8.39 -3.86
CA TRP A 160 9.86 8.88 -4.48
C TRP A 160 8.99 9.55 -3.43
N ALA A 161 8.78 10.84 -3.60
CA ALA A 161 7.90 11.63 -2.75
C ALA A 161 6.50 11.69 -3.36
N ILE A 162 5.51 11.16 -2.66
CA ILE A 162 4.14 11.04 -3.14
C ILE A 162 3.15 11.83 -2.28
N THR A 163 2.06 12.27 -2.88
CA THR A 163 0.96 12.96 -2.21
C THR A 163 -0.27 12.08 -2.04
N HIS A 164 -0.36 10.98 -2.79
CA HIS A 164 -1.51 10.08 -2.79
C HIS A 164 -1.07 8.63 -2.97
N VAL A 165 -1.75 7.69 -2.30
CA VAL A 165 -1.42 6.26 -2.30
C VAL A 165 -1.49 5.62 -3.69
N THR A 166 -2.29 6.16 -4.61
CA THR A 166 -2.34 5.68 -6.00
C THR A 166 -1.00 5.82 -6.71
N GLN A 167 -0.22 6.87 -6.43
CA GLN A 167 1.12 7.02 -6.99
C GLN A 167 2.07 5.90 -6.51
N ALA A 168 1.92 5.44 -5.24
CA ALA A 168 2.65 4.28 -4.76
C ALA A 168 2.23 3.00 -5.50
N MET A 169 0.93 2.80 -5.70
CA MET A 169 0.41 1.67 -6.46
C MET A 169 0.96 1.65 -7.90
N GLU A 170 1.01 2.81 -8.57
CA GLU A 170 1.54 2.94 -9.92
C GLU A 170 3.03 2.59 -10.00
N LEU A 171 3.82 3.07 -9.05
CA LEU A 171 5.26 2.75 -8.97
C LEU A 171 5.50 1.26 -8.69
N LEU A 172 4.70 0.67 -7.80
CA LEU A 172 4.87 -0.71 -7.34
C LEU A 172 4.31 -1.76 -8.32
N LEU A 173 3.24 -1.44 -9.05
CA LEU A 173 2.53 -2.38 -9.93
C LEU A 173 2.78 -2.10 -11.42
N GLY A 174 3.40 -0.96 -11.77
CA GLY A 174 3.76 -0.61 -13.14
C GLY A 174 2.55 -0.34 -14.04
N LYS A 175 1.40 0.02 -13.48
CA LYS A 175 0.15 0.33 -14.17
C LYS A 175 -0.47 1.59 -13.59
N THR A 176 -1.31 2.29 -14.37
CA THR A 176 -2.09 3.41 -13.85
C THR A 176 -3.10 2.93 -12.80
N ALA A 177 -3.29 3.69 -11.75
CA ALA A 177 -4.28 3.36 -10.71
C ALA A 177 -5.70 3.33 -11.27
N GLY A 178 -6.01 4.25 -12.15
CA GLY A 178 -7.33 4.47 -12.73
C GLY A 178 -8.10 5.58 -12.03
N SER A 179 -8.90 6.30 -12.79
CA SER A 179 -9.82 7.34 -12.31
C SER A 179 -11.24 7.02 -12.79
N LEU A 180 -12.22 7.35 -11.95
CA LEU A 180 -13.61 7.31 -12.38
C LEU A 180 -13.90 8.50 -13.30
N PRO A 181 -14.70 8.33 -14.38
CA PRO A 181 -15.14 9.44 -15.21
C PRO A 181 -15.86 10.48 -14.35
N GLN A 182 -15.50 11.75 -14.48
CA GLN A 182 -16.11 12.85 -13.71
C GLN A 182 -17.61 13.01 -13.95
N THR A 183 -18.13 12.52 -15.07
CA THR A 183 -19.53 12.61 -15.50
C THR A 183 -20.36 11.37 -15.18
N ALA A 184 -19.75 10.29 -14.68
CA ALA A 184 -20.49 9.08 -14.35
C ALA A 184 -21.25 9.26 -13.03
N ALA A 185 -22.54 8.90 -13.05
CA ALA A 185 -23.29 8.77 -11.80
C ALA A 185 -22.54 7.78 -10.88
N PRO A 186 -22.55 8.01 -9.54
CA PRO A 186 -21.81 7.15 -8.60
C PRO A 186 -22.12 5.65 -8.73
N SER A 187 -23.30 5.31 -9.24
CA SER A 187 -23.75 3.92 -9.48
C SER A 187 -23.25 3.30 -10.80
N GLN A 188 -22.61 4.07 -11.69
CA GLN A 188 -22.20 3.64 -13.02
C GLN A 188 -20.70 3.76 -13.27
N GLY A 189 -19.92 4.21 -12.27
CA GLY A 189 -18.49 4.42 -12.41
C GLY A 189 -17.74 3.11 -12.58
N GLN A 190 -17.25 2.84 -13.79
CA GLN A 190 -16.28 1.78 -14.04
C GLN A 190 -14.91 2.41 -14.26
N TYR A 191 -13.89 1.84 -13.62
CA TYR A 191 -12.50 2.17 -13.91
C TYR A 191 -12.10 1.62 -15.29
N SER A 192 -11.09 2.22 -15.93
CA SER A 192 -10.50 1.65 -17.13
C SER A 192 -10.11 0.20 -16.88
N PRO A 193 -10.49 -0.76 -17.73
CA PRO A 193 -10.26 -2.20 -17.51
C PRO A 193 -8.80 -2.59 -17.28
N GLU A 194 -7.87 -1.81 -17.85
CA GLU A 194 -6.43 -2.08 -17.75
C GLU A 194 -5.78 -1.44 -16.52
N SER A 195 -6.49 -0.54 -15.86
CA SER A 195 -6.01 0.11 -14.63
C SER A 195 -6.04 -0.84 -13.43
N ILE A 196 -5.28 -0.52 -12.39
CA ILE A 196 -5.20 -1.30 -11.16
C ILE A 196 -6.61 -1.49 -10.55
N PHE A 197 -7.36 -0.39 -10.38
CA PHE A 197 -8.72 -0.46 -9.84
C PHE A 197 -9.70 -1.13 -10.80
N GLY A 198 -9.50 -1.00 -12.12
CA GLY A 198 -10.32 -1.70 -13.12
C GLY A 198 -10.13 -3.21 -13.06
N ILE A 199 -8.91 -3.68 -12.97
CA ILE A 199 -8.60 -5.10 -12.80
C ILE A 199 -9.20 -5.63 -11.49
N ALA A 200 -9.00 -4.90 -10.37
CA ALA A 200 -9.59 -5.26 -9.09
C ALA A 200 -11.13 -5.32 -9.16
N GLN A 201 -11.77 -4.32 -9.79
CA GLN A 201 -13.23 -4.27 -9.97
C GLN A 201 -13.77 -5.44 -10.78
N GLN A 202 -13.09 -5.84 -11.87
CA GLN A 202 -13.45 -7.02 -12.66
C GLN A 202 -13.37 -8.30 -11.84
N LYS A 203 -12.30 -8.51 -11.08
CA LYS A 203 -12.14 -9.66 -10.19
C LYS A 203 -13.28 -9.74 -9.17
N LEU A 204 -13.58 -8.62 -8.49
CA LEU A 204 -14.67 -8.55 -7.53
C LEU A 204 -16.03 -8.82 -8.18
N THR A 205 -16.26 -8.37 -9.40
CA THR A 205 -17.50 -8.63 -10.14
C THR A 205 -17.64 -10.10 -10.51
N ALA A 206 -16.58 -10.73 -10.99
CA ALA A 206 -16.57 -12.17 -11.29
C ALA A 206 -16.87 -13.01 -10.04
N LEU A 207 -16.27 -12.67 -8.89
CA LEU A 207 -16.52 -13.35 -7.63
C LEU A 207 -17.97 -13.20 -7.15
N ARG A 208 -18.58 -12.01 -7.32
CA ARG A 208 -19.99 -11.79 -6.95
C ARG A 208 -20.95 -12.66 -7.78
N SER A 209 -20.62 -12.94 -9.05
CA SER A 209 -21.46 -13.80 -9.89
C SER A 209 -21.47 -15.25 -9.41
N LEU A 210 -20.36 -15.72 -8.84
CA LEU A 210 -20.28 -17.08 -8.27
C LEU A 210 -21.11 -17.23 -6.99
N VAL A 211 -21.16 -16.19 -6.15
CA VAL A 211 -21.93 -16.22 -4.88
C VAL A 211 -23.46 -16.15 -5.10
N LYS A 212 -23.92 -15.60 -6.23
CA LYS A 212 -25.35 -15.48 -6.55
C LYS A 212 -25.98 -16.75 -7.13
N THR A 213 -25.18 -17.78 -7.36
CA THR A 213 -25.62 -19.01 -8.02
C THR A 213 -25.97 -20.14 -7.01
N ASP A 214 -25.74 -19.90 -5.72
CA ASP A 214 -26.14 -20.76 -4.60
C ASP A 214 -27.31 -20.10 -3.82
#